data_a1484bdb85e246d0c04ea1f4c8b99a4d
#
_entry.id   a1484bdb85e246d0c04ea1f4c8b99a4d
#
_cell.length_a   1.000
_cell.length_b   1.000
_cell.length_c   1.000
_cell.angle_alpha   90.00
_cell.angle_beta   90.00
_cell.angle_gamma   90.00
#
_symmetry.space_group_name_H-M   'P 1'
#
loop_
_entity.id
_entity.type
_entity.pdbx_description
1 polymer ?
#
loop_
_entity_poly.entity_id
_entity_poly.type
_entity_poly.pdbx_seq_one_letter_code
_entity_poly.pdbx_strand_id
1 'polypeptide(L)'
;HYDAGNSLHDKRFTAVVSVIVFIVLDAWVLVIAMRDLQQGQWNVPKNADPVNALRVQVLAQQWAWNFRLPGVDGEFNTPDDILTINELTVPASSMPPDDEPYGDGRPIILNLSSKDVIHSFFVPDMRIKRDANPGAINQAWFMPIKTGDFHILCAELCGYAHYQMHGMLHVLPDAEFDVWEQEASRQALAAYDEEDTEAHWAWDWQE
;
A
#
# COMPACT_ATOMS: atom_id res chain seq x y z
N HIS A 1 -62.53 -5.71 6.96
CA HIS A 1 -61.44 -6.54 7.49
C HIS A 1 -60.16 -6.20 6.71
N TYR A 2 -59.30 -5.48 7.33
CA TYR A 2 -57.98 -5.20 6.81
C TYR A 2 -57.05 -6.37 7.16
N ASP A 3 -56.93 -7.32 6.27
CA ASP A 3 -56.17 -8.54 6.46
C ASP A 3 -54.94 -8.58 5.52
N ALA A 4 -54.25 -7.42 5.45
CA ALA A 4 -53.07 -7.27 4.61
C ALA A 4 -51.94 -8.17 5.10
N GLY A 5 -51.48 -9.05 4.24
CA GLY A 5 -50.31 -9.90 4.47
C GLY A 5 -50.60 -11.23 5.18
N ASN A 6 -51.84 -11.58 5.44
CA ASN A 6 -52.18 -12.85 6.08
C ASN A 6 -52.51 -13.99 5.12
N SER A 7 -52.75 -13.69 3.84
CA SER A 7 -53.01 -14.75 2.87
C SER A 7 -51.75 -15.60 2.64
N LEU A 8 -51.91 -16.87 2.39
CA LEU A 8 -50.81 -17.78 2.07
C LEU A 8 -50.05 -17.34 0.80
N HIS A 9 -50.79 -16.73 -0.13
CA HIS A 9 -50.21 -16.19 -1.37
C HIS A 9 -49.30 -15.00 -1.08
N ASP A 10 -49.71 -14.05 -0.24
CA ASP A 10 -48.93 -12.87 0.10
C ASP A 10 -47.64 -13.24 0.87
N LYS A 11 -47.74 -14.19 1.81
CA LYS A 11 -46.58 -14.72 2.54
C LYS A 11 -45.57 -15.39 1.62
N ARG A 12 -46.06 -16.22 0.68
CA ARG A 12 -45.18 -16.87 -0.30
C ARG A 12 -44.57 -15.88 -1.28
N PHE A 13 -45.35 -14.93 -1.77
CA PHE A 13 -44.86 -13.88 -2.66
C PHE A 13 -43.77 -13.05 -1.98
N THR A 14 -44.05 -12.56 -0.77
CA THR A 14 -43.06 -11.77 0.00
C THR A 14 -41.79 -12.58 0.27
N ALA A 15 -41.90 -13.84 0.69
CA ALA A 15 -40.74 -14.69 0.94
C ALA A 15 -39.90 -14.93 -0.34
N VAL A 16 -40.56 -15.26 -1.46
CA VAL A 16 -39.90 -15.51 -2.74
C VAL A 16 -39.19 -14.24 -3.25
N VAL A 17 -39.87 -13.10 -3.23
CA VAL A 17 -39.32 -11.83 -3.67
C VAL A 17 -38.13 -11.43 -2.78
N SER A 18 -38.24 -11.54 -1.46
CA SER A 18 -37.14 -11.25 -0.54
C SER A 18 -35.92 -12.13 -0.82
N VAL A 19 -36.14 -13.46 -0.95
CA VAL A 19 -35.03 -14.39 -1.24
C VAL A 19 -34.35 -14.08 -2.56
N ILE A 20 -35.14 -13.80 -3.62
CA ILE A 20 -34.57 -13.46 -4.93
C ILE A 20 -33.77 -12.14 -4.84
N VAL A 21 -34.35 -11.12 -4.21
CA VAL A 21 -33.68 -9.82 -4.07
C VAL A 21 -32.37 -9.98 -3.30
N PHE A 22 -32.37 -10.67 -2.16
CA PHE A 22 -31.16 -10.91 -1.39
C PHE A 22 -30.12 -11.71 -2.19
N ILE A 23 -30.52 -12.85 -2.77
CA ILE A 23 -29.56 -13.68 -3.53
C ILE A 23 -28.99 -12.92 -4.73
N VAL A 24 -29.79 -12.20 -5.49
CA VAL A 24 -29.34 -11.50 -6.71
C VAL A 24 -28.46 -10.30 -6.33
N LEU A 25 -28.89 -9.48 -5.37
CA LEU A 25 -28.11 -8.32 -4.96
C LEU A 25 -26.81 -8.71 -4.25
N ASP A 26 -26.88 -9.66 -3.33
CA ASP A 26 -25.69 -10.08 -2.58
C ASP A 26 -24.69 -10.79 -3.49
N ALA A 27 -25.16 -11.65 -4.40
CA ALA A 27 -24.29 -12.29 -5.38
C ALA A 27 -23.64 -11.26 -6.32
N TRP A 28 -24.39 -10.25 -6.76
CA TRP A 28 -23.88 -9.18 -7.61
C TRP A 28 -22.84 -8.32 -6.88
N VAL A 29 -23.13 -7.89 -5.65
CA VAL A 29 -22.19 -7.14 -4.81
C VAL A 29 -20.94 -7.97 -4.52
N LEU A 30 -21.11 -9.26 -4.20
CA LEU A 30 -20.00 -10.17 -3.95
C LEU A 30 -19.09 -10.29 -5.17
N VAL A 31 -19.66 -10.46 -6.37
CA VAL A 31 -18.87 -10.56 -7.61
C VAL A 31 -18.07 -9.27 -7.87
N ILE A 32 -18.71 -8.10 -7.70
CA ILE A 32 -18.02 -6.81 -7.87
C ILE A 32 -16.91 -6.67 -6.83
N ALA A 33 -17.24 -6.89 -5.55
CA ALA A 33 -16.26 -6.77 -4.47
C ALA A 33 -15.07 -7.72 -4.65
N MET A 34 -15.30 -8.95 -5.08
CA MET A 34 -14.22 -9.90 -5.37
C MET A 34 -13.35 -9.45 -6.55
N ARG A 35 -13.94 -8.87 -7.59
CA ARG A 35 -13.18 -8.32 -8.72
C ARG A 35 -12.32 -7.14 -8.28
N ASP A 36 -12.89 -6.21 -7.50
CA ASP A 36 -12.15 -5.05 -6.98
C ASP A 36 -11.01 -5.47 -6.06
N LEU A 37 -11.23 -6.44 -5.18
CA LEU A 37 -10.18 -7.00 -4.31
C LEU A 37 -9.06 -7.67 -5.11
N GLN A 38 -9.42 -8.45 -6.13
CA GLN A 38 -8.42 -9.11 -6.98
C GLN A 38 -7.60 -8.11 -7.78
N GLN A 39 -8.23 -7.09 -8.35
CA GLN A 39 -7.56 -6.11 -9.20
C GLN A 39 -6.80 -5.07 -8.38
N GLY A 40 -7.38 -4.60 -7.28
CA GLY A 40 -6.84 -3.48 -6.52
C GLY A 40 -5.88 -3.85 -5.38
N GLN A 41 -5.97 -5.06 -4.84
CA GLN A 41 -5.20 -5.41 -3.64
C GLN A 41 -4.37 -6.69 -3.76
N TRP A 42 -4.89 -7.74 -4.41
CA TRP A 42 -4.22 -9.05 -4.40
C TRP A 42 -3.31 -9.29 -5.60
N ASN A 43 -3.64 -8.74 -6.74
CA ASN A 43 -2.81 -8.89 -7.92
C ASN A 43 -1.94 -7.64 -8.10
N VAL A 44 -0.65 -7.77 -7.87
CA VAL A 44 0.31 -6.79 -8.36
C VAL A 44 0.14 -6.72 -9.89
N PRO A 45 0.08 -5.53 -10.51
CA PRO A 45 -0.07 -5.40 -11.94
C PRO A 45 0.95 -6.26 -12.67
N LYS A 46 0.52 -6.94 -13.75
CA LYS A 46 1.42 -7.78 -14.57
C LYS A 46 2.58 -7.00 -15.19
N ASN A 47 2.42 -5.69 -15.31
CA ASN A 47 3.45 -4.75 -15.78
C ASN A 47 4.42 -4.33 -14.65
N ALA A 48 4.20 -4.78 -13.43
CA ALA A 48 5.15 -4.65 -12.34
C ALA A 48 6.31 -5.63 -12.52
N ASP A 49 6.89 -5.62 -13.73
CA ASP A 49 8.22 -6.16 -13.95
C ASP A 49 9.14 -5.51 -12.89
N PRO A 50 10.03 -6.28 -12.24
CA PRO A 50 11.02 -5.73 -11.31
C PRO A 50 11.78 -4.50 -11.86
N VAL A 51 11.87 -4.39 -13.18
CA VAL A 51 12.51 -3.27 -13.88
C VAL A 51 11.68 -1.98 -13.86
N ASN A 52 10.34 -2.06 -13.79
CA ASN A 52 9.46 -0.89 -13.92
C ASN A 52 8.75 -0.51 -12.62
N ALA A 53 8.80 -1.32 -11.57
CA ALA A 53 8.17 -1.04 -10.29
C ALA A 53 9.17 -0.44 -9.31
N LEU A 54 8.79 0.63 -8.62
CA LEU A 54 9.55 1.10 -7.47
C LEU A 54 9.22 0.19 -6.27
N ARG A 55 10.21 -0.51 -5.77
CA ARG A 55 10.08 -1.33 -4.56
C ARG A 55 10.50 -0.51 -3.35
N VAL A 56 9.71 -0.58 -2.29
CA VAL A 56 9.99 0.09 -1.02
C VAL A 56 9.84 -0.92 0.11
N GLN A 57 10.83 -1.02 0.94
CA GLN A 57 10.75 -1.75 2.20
C GLN A 57 10.27 -0.78 3.29
N VAL A 58 9.25 -1.22 4.06
CA VAL A 58 8.64 -0.43 5.13
C VAL A 58 8.76 -1.20 6.44
N LEU A 59 9.53 -0.69 7.37
CA LEU A 59 9.69 -1.29 8.69
C LEU A 59 9.06 -0.39 9.74
N ALA A 60 7.95 -0.86 10.31
CA ALA A 60 7.27 -0.18 11.40
C ALA A 60 7.96 -0.44 12.74
N GLN A 61 7.99 0.57 13.59
CA GLN A 61 8.39 0.45 15.00
C GLN A 61 7.59 1.43 15.84
N GLN A 62 7.56 1.25 17.14
CA GLN A 62 6.94 2.19 18.08
C GLN A 62 7.83 3.44 18.21
N TRP A 63 7.48 4.62 17.67
CA TRP A 63 6.29 4.94 16.89
C TRP A 63 6.71 5.69 15.63
N ALA A 64 7.37 5.00 14.71
CA ALA A 64 7.89 5.56 13.47
C ALA A 64 7.73 4.58 12.29
N TRP A 65 7.64 5.15 11.10
CA TRP A 65 7.73 4.45 9.83
C TRP A 65 9.14 4.61 9.29
N ASN A 66 9.84 3.52 9.06
CA ASN A 66 11.13 3.53 8.42
C ASN A 66 10.98 3.03 6.99
N PHE A 67 11.53 3.76 6.05
CA PHE A 67 11.47 3.45 4.63
C PHE A 67 12.88 3.20 4.11
N ARG A 68 13.00 2.20 3.23
CA ARG A 68 14.20 1.90 2.48
C ARG A 68 13.85 1.78 1.01
N LEU A 69 14.52 2.57 0.18
CA LEU A 69 14.44 2.52 -1.27
C LEU A 69 15.78 2.00 -1.82
N PRO A 70 15.79 1.30 -2.96
CA PRO A 70 16.99 0.62 -3.46
C PRO A 70 18.03 1.55 -4.12
N GLY A 71 17.83 2.86 -4.03
CA GLY A 71 18.74 3.80 -4.68
C GLY A 71 18.69 3.75 -6.21
N VAL A 72 19.73 4.31 -6.85
CA VAL A 72 19.80 4.44 -8.33
C VAL A 72 20.12 3.10 -9.00
N ASP A 73 20.81 2.19 -8.31
CA ASP A 73 21.15 0.88 -8.87
C ASP A 73 19.95 -0.09 -8.93
N GLY A 74 18.87 0.22 -8.20
CA GLY A 74 17.66 -0.59 -8.13
C GLY A 74 17.78 -1.86 -7.29
N GLU A 75 18.90 -2.06 -6.60
CA GLU A 75 19.19 -3.23 -5.78
C GLU A 75 19.18 -2.84 -4.29
N PHE A 76 18.58 -3.71 -3.45
CA PHE A 76 18.66 -3.51 -2.01
C PHE A 76 19.95 -4.10 -1.42
N ASN A 77 20.32 -3.63 -0.24
CA ASN A 77 21.52 -3.99 0.48
C ASN A 77 22.81 -3.49 -0.18
N THR A 78 22.72 -2.34 -0.82
CA THR A 78 23.83 -1.62 -1.44
C THR A 78 24.12 -0.31 -0.69
N PRO A 79 25.34 0.25 -0.82
CA PRO A 79 25.71 1.47 -0.10
C PRO A 79 24.89 2.71 -0.46
N ASP A 80 24.18 2.70 -1.57
CA ASP A 80 23.37 3.83 -2.03
C ASP A 80 21.88 3.70 -1.66
N ASP A 81 21.50 2.69 -0.87
CA ASP A 81 20.15 2.54 -0.34
C ASP A 81 19.69 3.80 0.41
N ILE A 82 18.56 4.33 0.03
CA ILE A 82 18.00 5.54 0.62
C ILE A 82 17.16 5.17 1.83
N LEU A 83 17.58 5.61 3.02
CA LEU A 83 16.88 5.39 4.28
C LEU A 83 16.20 6.67 4.74
N THR A 84 14.90 6.61 5.01
CA THR A 84 14.14 7.76 5.54
C THR A 84 13.24 7.33 6.71
N ILE A 85 12.92 8.29 7.57
CA ILE A 85 12.04 8.08 8.72
C ILE A 85 10.83 9.00 8.59
N ASN A 86 9.63 8.42 8.60
CA ASN A 86 8.35 9.12 8.49
C ASN A 86 8.16 9.94 7.19
N GLU A 87 9.06 9.82 6.25
CA GLU A 87 9.06 10.54 4.97
C GLU A 87 9.25 9.52 3.85
N LEU A 88 8.27 9.38 2.96
CA LEU A 88 8.36 8.50 1.79
C LEU A 88 8.19 9.33 0.53
N THR A 89 9.17 9.33 -0.34
CA THR A 89 9.12 10.01 -1.64
C THR A 89 8.99 8.98 -2.76
N VAL A 90 8.03 9.19 -3.66
CA VAL A 90 7.75 8.29 -4.80
C VAL A 90 7.41 9.10 -6.06
N PRO A 91 7.60 8.54 -7.26
CA PRO A 91 7.19 9.17 -8.51
C PRO A 91 5.68 9.09 -8.72
N ALA A 92 5.11 10.09 -9.37
CA ALA A 92 3.77 10.02 -9.92
C ALA A 92 3.76 9.16 -11.19
N SER A 93 2.76 8.32 -11.32
CA SER A 93 2.50 7.56 -12.54
C SER A 93 1.62 8.36 -13.51
N SER A 94 1.79 8.14 -14.80
CA SER A 94 0.84 8.64 -15.80
C SER A 94 -0.53 7.97 -15.59
N MET A 95 -1.60 8.75 -15.81
CA MET A 95 -2.94 8.17 -15.76
C MET A 95 -3.09 7.11 -16.86
N PRO A 96 -3.52 5.89 -16.54
CA PRO A 96 -3.75 4.88 -17.55
C PRO A 96 -4.85 5.32 -18.53
N PRO A 97 -4.80 4.90 -19.80
CA PRO A 97 -5.92 5.03 -20.72
C PRO A 97 -7.18 4.36 -20.17
N ASP A 98 -8.37 4.87 -20.57
CA ASP A 98 -9.67 4.39 -20.05
C ASP A 98 -9.94 2.89 -20.24
N ASP A 99 -9.23 2.24 -21.15
CA ASP A 99 -9.35 0.82 -21.51
C ASP A 99 -8.31 -0.11 -20.84
N GLU A 100 -7.29 0.47 -20.17
CA GLU A 100 -6.29 -0.31 -19.43
C GLU A 100 -6.30 0.06 -17.94
N PRO A 101 -6.59 -0.88 -17.03
CA PRO A 101 -6.77 -0.58 -15.61
C PRO A 101 -5.50 -0.06 -14.92
N TYR A 102 -4.33 -0.21 -15.51
CA TYR A 102 -3.05 0.17 -14.88
C TYR A 102 -2.09 0.94 -15.80
N GLY A 103 -2.35 1.04 -17.12
CA GLY A 103 -1.50 1.76 -18.08
C GLY A 103 -0.02 1.37 -18.02
N ASP A 104 0.82 2.23 -18.56
CA ASP A 104 2.30 2.10 -18.50
C ASP A 104 2.89 2.75 -17.22
N GLY A 105 2.05 2.99 -16.20
CA GLY A 105 2.47 3.65 -14.98
C GLY A 105 3.43 2.79 -14.15
N ARG A 106 4.34 3.43 -13.40
CA ARG A 106 5.28 2.80 -12.48
C ARG A 106 4.55 2.47 -11.16
N PRO A 107 4.23 1.21 -10.84
CA PRO A 107 3.62 0.86 -9.56
C PRO A 107 4.64 0.97 -8.43
N ILE A 108 4.15 1.39 -7.26
CA ILE A 108 4.91 1.40 -6.02
C ILE A 108 4.55 0.14 -5.25
N ILE A 109 5.51 -0.74 -5.03
CA ILE A 109 5.34 -1.99 -4.29
C ILE A 109 5.94 -1.83 -2.90
N LEU A 110 5.10 -1.95 -1.88
CA LEU A 110 5.51 -1.88 -0.49
C LEU A 110 5.66 -3.30 0.08
N ASN A 111 6.82 -3.60 0.61
CA ASN A 111 7.05 -4.75 1.47
C ASN A 111 7.05 -4.26 2.92
N LEU A 112 6.09 -4.74 3.73
CA LEU A 112 5.82 -4.21 5.06
C LEU A 112 6.14 -5.26 6.13
N SER A 113 6.88 -4.86 7.14
CA SER A 113 7.12 -5.65 8.36
C SER A 113 7.18 -4.74 9.59
N SER A 114 7.32 -5.33 10.76
CA SER A 114 7.45 -4.60 12.03
C SER A 114 8.58 -5.17 12.87
N LYS A 115 9.24 -4.28 13.65
CA LYS A 115 10.28 -4.65 14.63
C LYS A 115 9.70 -5.15 15.96
N ASP A 116 8.49 -4.72 16.31
CA ASP A 116 7.99 -4.85 17.69
C ASP A 116 6.56 -5.40 17.75
N VAL A 117 5.56 -4.58 17.51
CA VAL A 117 4.14 -4.95 17.57
C VAL A 117 3.48 -4.84 16.19
N ILE A 118 2.24 -5.23 16.09
CA ILE A 118 1.47 -5.03 14.84
C ILE A 118 1.18 -3.54 14.68
N HIS A 119 1.47 -3.02 13.49
CA HIS A 119 1.06 -1.71 13.00
C HIS A 119 0.23 -1.90 11.73
N SER A 120 -0.47 -0.88 11.27
CA SER A 120 -1.17 -0.92 9.99
C SER A 120 -0.85 0.31 9.17
N PHE A 121 -0.12 0.13 8.08
CA PHE A 121 0.22 1.19 7.15
C PHE A 121 -1.01 1.63 6.39
N PHE A 122 -1.39 2.88 6.52
CA PHE A 122 -2.60 3.41 5.92
C PHE A 122 -2.36 4.76 5.24
N VAL A 123 -2.62 4.81 3.94
CA VAL A 123 -2.64 6.04 3.15
C VAL A 123 -4.05 6.22 2.60
N PRO A 124 -4.88 7.06 3.24
CA PRO A 124 -6.30 7.23 2.87
C PRO A 124 -6.49 7.62 1.42
N ASP A 125 -5.68 8.57 0.93
CA ASP A 125 -5.78 9.12 -0.42
C ASP A 125 -5.46 8.09 -1.50
N MET A 126 -4.62 7.10 -1.20
CA MET A 126 -4.28 5.99 -2.10
C MET A 126 -5.18 4.77 -1.88
N ARG A 127 -6.12 4.82 -0.94
CA ARG A 127 -7.04 3.73 -0.56
C ARG A 127 -6.34 2.42 -0.21
N ILE A 128 -5.11 2.50 0.31
CA ILE A 128 -4.38 1.33 0.78
C ILE A 128 -4.35 1.29 2.29
N LYS A 129 -4.56 0.09 2.82
CA LYS A 129 -4.34 -0.24 4.22
C LYS A 129 -3.78 -1.66 4.30
N ARG A 130 -2.64 -1.83 4.97
CA ARG A 130 -1.99 -3.13 5.11
C ARG A 130 -1.24 -3.22 6.43
N ASP A 131 -1.44 -4.33 7.12
CA ASP A 131 -0.77 -4.57 8.38
C ASP A 131 0.72 -4.85 8.18
N ALA A 132 1.53 -4.29 9.07
CA ALA A 132 2.95 -4.57 9.23
C ALA A 132 3.10 -5.46 10.47
N ASN A 133 3.36 -6.76 10.25
CA ASN A 133 3.41 -7.76 11.30
C ASN A 133 4.85 -8.13 11.64
N PRO A 134 5.19 -8.29 12.94
CA PRO A 134 6.49 -8.83 13.32
C PRO A 134 6.70 -10.24 12.75
N GLY A 135 7.87 -10.48 12.15
CA GLY A 135 8.25 -11.80 11.62
C GLY A 135 7.52 -12.22 10.34
N ALA A 136 6.81 -11.32 9.69
CA ALA A 136 6.18 -11.57 8.39
C ALA A 136 6.35 -10.37 7.46
N ILE A 137 6.44 -10.64 6.16
CA ILE A 137 6.47 -9.62 5.12
C ILE A 137 5.12 -9.61 4.42
N ASN A 138 4.37 -8.54 4.61
CA ASN A 138 3.12 -8.29 3.89
C ASN A 138 3.39 -7.37 2.70
N GLN A 139 2.70 -7.61 1.60
CA GLN A 139 2.85 -6.78 0.41
C GLN A 139 1.60 -5.95 0.17
N ALA A 140 1.81 -4.68 -0.22
CA ALA A 140 0.79 -3.79 -0.75
C ALA A 140 1.36 -3.07 -1.97
N TRP A 141 0.49 -2.50 -2.79
CA TRP A 141 0.92 -1.70 -3.94
C TRP A 141 -0.09 -0.60 -4.24
N PHE A 142 0.37 0.43 -4.90
CA PHE A 142 -0.47 1.52 -5.41
C PHE A 142 0.22 2.23 -6.58
N MET A 143 -0.57 3.01 -7.34
CA MET A 143 -0.05 3.90 -8.38
C MET A 143 -0.56 5.30 -8.12
N PRO A 144 0.31 6.23 -7.68
CA PRO A 144 -0.10 7.60 -7.46
C PRO A 144 -0.19 8.34 -8.81
N ILE A 145 -1.36 8.88 -9.13
CA ILE A 145 -1.61 9.63 -10.37
C ILE A 145 -1.65 11.14 -10.18
N LYS A 146 -1.50 11.60 -8.95
CA LYS A 146 -1.47 13.03 -8.60
C LYS A 146 -0.26 13.31 -7.73
N THR A 147 0.46 14.37 -8.07
CA THR A 147 1.54 14.91 -7.27
C THR A 147 1.00 15.65 -6.03
N GLY A 148 1.82 15.71 -4.99
CA GLY A 148 1.49 16.40 -3.74
C GLY A 148 1.92 15.63 -2.51
N ASP A 149 1.54 16.14 -1.35
CA ASP A 149 1.86 15.59 -0.04
C ASP A 149 0.63 14.93 0.57
N PHE A 150 0.77 13.68 1.00
CA PHE A 150 -0.31 12.86 1.54
C PHE A 150 0.10 12.28 2.89
N HIS A 151 -0.87 12.07 3.77
CA HIS A 151 -0.59 11.52 5.09
C HIS A 151 -0.46 9.99 5.07
N ILE A 152 0.55 9.51 5.78
CA ILE A 152 0.72 8.11 6.17
C ILE A 152 0.30 8.00 7.63
N LEU A 153 -0.61 7.09 7.95
CA LEU A 153 -1.16 6.92 9.30
C LEU A 153 -0.95 5.48 9.78
N CYS A 154 -0.91 5.30 11.10
CA CYS A 154 -1.03 3.98 11.71
C CYS A 154 -2.50 3.69 11.99
N ALA A 155 -3.05 2.61 11.42
CA ALA A 155 -4.45 2.22 11.56
C ALA A 155 -4.67 0.98 12.47
N GLU A 156 -3.63 0.55 13.23
CA GLU A 156 -3.71 -0.51 14.24
C GLU A 156 -3.14 0.00 15.56
N LEU A 157 -3.85 -0.26 16.68
CA LEU A 157 -3.44 0.20 18.00
C LEU A 157 -2.09 -0.43 18.38
N CYS A 158 -1.03 0.35 18.31
CA CYS A 158 0.35 -0.10 18.49
C CYS A 158 1.02 0.40 19.78
N GLY A 159 0.28 0.94 20.73
CA GLY A 159 0.79 1.37 22.02
C GLY A 159 0.47 2.82 22.36
N TYR A 160 1.17 3.38 23.36
CA TYR A 160 0.84 4.66 23.97
C TYR A 160 0.83 5.84 23.00
N ALA A 161 1.82 5.94 22.13
CA ALA A 161 1.90 7.04 21.15
C ALA A 161 1.36 6.67 19.76
N HIS A 162 0.46 5.68 19.68
CA HIS A 162 -0.21 5.30 18.43
C HIS A 162 -0.81 6.50 17.68
N TYR A 163 -1.43 7.42 18.39
CA TYR A 163 -2.05 8.62 17.80
C TYR A 163 -1.04 9.60 17.18
N GLN A 164 0.24 9.51 17.52
CA GLN A 164 1.32 10.33 16.97
C GLN A 164 2.08 9.62 15.84
N MET A 165 1.84 8.33 15.63
CA MET A 165 2.52 7.57 14.58
C MET A 165 1.96 7.93 13.21
N HIS A 166 2.59 8.90 12.57
CA HIS A 166 2.27 9.36 11.23
C HIS A 166 3.53 9.66 10.43
N GLY A 167 3.39 9.73 9.12
CA GLY A 167 4.42 10.13 8.18
C GLY A 167 3.82 10.90 7.01
N MET A 168 4.67 11.29 6.09
CA MET A 168 4.29 11.97 4.85
C MET A 168 4.71 11.15 3.64
N LEU A 169 3.83 11.09 2.66
CA LEU A 169 4.08 10.57 1.34
C LEU A 169 4.18 11.74 0.37
N HIS A 170 5.37 11.96 -0.18
CA HIS A 170 5.64 12.96 -1.19
C HIS A 170 5.57 12.31 -2.57
N VAL A 171 4.60 12.71 -3.38
CA VAL A 171 4.47 12.25 -4.76
C VAL A 171 4.99 13.33 -5.68
N LEU A 172 6.15 13.09 -6.29
CA LEU A 172 6.81 14.02 -7.20
C LEU A 172 6.49 13.70 -8.66
N PRO A 173 6.55 14.70 -9.57
CA PRO A 173 6.65 14.41 -10.99
C PRO A 173 7.84 13.48 -11.26
N ASP A 174 7.70 12.58 -12.23
CA ASP A 174 8.71 11.54 -12.52
C ASP A 174 10.13 12.12 -12.70
N ALA A 175 10.27 13.18 -13.48
CA ALA A 175 11.56 13.85 -13.67
C ALA A 175 12.14 14.52 -12.40
N GLU A 176 11.28 14.97 -11.47
CA GLU A 176 11.74 15.54 -10.20
C GLU A 176 12.11 14.41 -9.22
N PHE A 177 11.42 13.28 -9.29
CA PHE A 177 11.76 12.10 -8.52
C PHE A 177 13.14 11.56 -8.93
N ASP A 178 13.45 11.47 -10.22
CA ASP A 178 14.76 11.02 -10.70
C ASP A 178 15.91 11.90 -10.16
N VAL A 179 15.70 13.22 -10.10
CA VAL A 179 16.69 14.15 -9.52
C VAL A 179 16.83 13.96 -8.02
N TRP A 180 15.69 13.79 -7.32
CA TRP A 180 15.66 13.54 -5.89
C TRP A 180 16.35 12.20 -5.54
N GLU A 181 16.07 11.13 -6.29
CA GLU A 181 16.63 9.79 -6.09
C GLU A 181 18.16 9.82 -6.25
N GLN A 182 18.67 10.45 -7.31
CA GLN A 182 20.11 10.60 -7.53
C GLN A 182 20.81 11.35 -6.40
N GLU A 183 20.20 12.44 -5.93
CA GLU A 183 20.77 13.23 -4.83
C GLU A 183 20.71 12.46 -3.49
N ALA A 184 19.60 11.79 -3.22
CA ALA A 184 19.41 10.99 -2.01
C ALA A 184 20.36 9.77 -1.98
N SER A 185 20.50 9.04 -3.10
CA SER A 185 21.49 7.94 -3.23
C SER A 185 22.91 8.43 -3.05
N ARG A 186 23.25 9.59 -3.62
CA ARG A 186 24.59 10.18 -3.45
C ARG A 186 24.88 10.53 -1.99
N GLN A 187 23.88 11.02 -1.26
CA GLN A 187 23.99 11.31 0.17
C GLN A 187 24.12 10.03 0.99
N ALA A 188 23.34 9.01 0.67
CA ALA A 188 23.41 7.69 1.30
C ALA A 188 24.80 7.08 1.14
N LEU A 189 25.32 7.06 -0.09
CA LEU A 189 26.66 6.57 -0.40
C LEU A 189 27.77 7.34 0.36
N ALA A 190 27.60 8.66 0.51
CA ALA A 190 28.58 9.48 1.26
C ALA A 190 28.52 9.27 2.78
N ALA A 191 27.37 8.83 3.29
CA ALA A 191 27.16 8.53 4.71
C ALA A 191 27.38 7.05 5.07
N TYR A 192 27.60 6.20 4.05
CA TYR A 192 27.79 4.77 4.24
C TYR A 192 29.04 4.47 5.05
N ASP A 193 28.88 3.70 6.12
CA ASP A 193 29.97 3.18 6.96
C ASP A 193 29.83 1.65 7.06
N GLU A 194 30.78 0.93 6.47
CA GLU A 194 30.77 -0.54 6.45
C GLU A 194 30.90 -1.16 7.86
N GLU A 195 31.50 -0.42 8.80
CA GLU A 195 31.69 -0.88 10.18
C GLU A 195 30.46 -0.66 11.07
N ASP A 196 29.55 0.26 10.68
CA ASP A 196 28.31 0.52 11.40
C ASP A 196 27.18 -0.41 10.96
N THR A 197 27.17 -1.62 11.50
CA THR A 197 26.14 -2.63 11.20
C THR A 197 24.75 -2.22 11.65
N GLU A 198 24.61 -1.27 12.58
CA GLU A 198 23.31 -0.77 13.02
C GLU A 198 22.73 0.26 12.05
N ALA A 199 23.57 1.05 11.39
CA ALA A 199 23.15 1.97 10.33
C ALA A 199 22.60 1.21 9.11
N HIS A 200 23.08 0.00 8.86
CA HIS A 200 22.62 -0.83 7.77
C HIS A 200 21.28 -1.53 8.06
N TRP A 201 20.69 -1.25 9.24
CA TRP A 201 19.39 -1.83 9.62
C TRP A 201 19.32 -3.29 9.19
N ALA A 202 19.80 -4.22 10.00
CA ALA A 202 19.77 -5.67 9.76
C ALA A 202 18.37 -6.13 9.30
N TRP A 203 18.01 -5.73 8.10
CA TRP A 203 16.80 -6.12 7.43
C TRP A 203 17.16 -7.40 6.65
N ASP A 204 17.36 -8.48 7.40
CA ASP A 204 17.44 -9.82 6.83
C ASP A 204 16.07 -10.19 6.23
N TRP A 205 15.65 -9.39 5.27
CA TRP A 205 14.49 -9.69 4.47
C TRP A 205 14.93 -10.72 3.44
N GLN A 206 14.79 -11.98 3.79
CA GLN A 206 14.91 -13.05 2.81
C GLN A 206 13.71 -12.91 1.86
N GLU A 207 13.99 -12.56 0.61
CA GLU A 207 13.01 -12.56 -0.48
C GLU A 207 12.53 -13.97 -0.81
#